data_b7428d83e12d81dcf70768bd015a8781
#
_entry.id   b7428d83e12d81dcf70768bd015a8781
#
_cell.length_a   1.000
_cell.length_b   1.000
_cell.length_c   1.000
_cell.angle_alpha   90.00
_cell.angle_beta   90.00
_cell.angle_gamma   90.00
#
_symmetry.space_group_name_H-M   'P 1'
#
loop_
_entity.id
_entity.type
_entity.pdbx_description
1 polymer ?
#
loop_
_entity_poly.entity_id
_entity_poly.type
_entity_poly.pdbx_seq_one_letter_code
_entity_poly.pdbx_strand_id
1 'polypeptide(L)'
;MTNTNLSQVSGCFVGRVWEPSIGPILVTLRQGKIVDITSRELITMCEVLEADDPSSFVNNAKGRTICSLKELEKESLEADSDPSKLHFLAPNDLQSVKAAGVTFAKSMVERVIEERAGGDPNAAAQIRARIGSLIGESLSNIIPGSKQS
;
A
#
# COMPACT_ATOMS: atom_id res chain seq x y z
N MET A 1 -8.41 -14.62 1.74
CA MET A 1 -7.18 -13.82 1.63
C MET A 1 -6.03 -14.71 2.04
N THR A 2 -5.15 -15.06 1.12
CA THR A 2 -3.94 -15.86 1.41
C THR A 2 -2.99 -14.98 2.22
N ASN A 3 -2.84 -15.32 3.48
CA ASN A 3 -1.92 -14.66 4.40
C ASN A 3 -0.49 -15.01 3.97
N THR A 4 0.11 -14.20 3.11
CA THR A 4 1.50 -14.39 2.70
C THR A 4 2.39 -14.07 3.89
N ASN A 5 2.96 -15.09 4.49
CA ASN A 5 3.87 -14.93 5.63
C ASN A 5 5.23 -14.41 5.10
N LEU A 6 5.44 -13.11 5.17
CA LEU A 6 6.67 -12.43 4.72
C LEU A 6 7.95 -13.02 5.33
N SER A 7 7.85 -13.63 6.52
CA SER A 7 9.01 -14.28 7.15
C SER A 7 9.50 -15.53 6.40
N GLN A 8 8.70 -16.06 5.47
CA GLN A 8 9.02 -17.23 4.63
C GLN A 8 9.43 -16.85 3.20
N VAL A 9 9.32 -15.57 2.84
CA VAL A 9 9.69 -15.08 1.51
C VAL A 9 11.16 -14.71 1.51
N SER A 10 11.91 -15.28 0.57
CA SER A 10 13.31 -14.91 0.34
C SER A 10 13.36 -13.59 -0.42
N GLY A 11 14.06 -12.60 0.09
CA GLY A 11 14.22 -11.30 -0.56
C GLY A 11 14.82 -10.24 0.33
N CYS A 12 15.19 -9.11 -0.26
CA CYS A 12 15.57 -7.90 0.45
C CYS A 12 14.32 -7.04 0.62
N PHE A 13 13.93 -6.78 1.85
CA PHE A 13 12.75 -5.98 2.18
C PHE A 13 13.18 -4.66 2.81
N VAL A 14 12.58 -3.58 2.36
CA VAL A 14 12.72 -2.26 2.96
C VAL A 14 11.34 -1.64 3.12
N GLY A 15 11.15 -0.91 4.19
CA GLY A 15 9.89 -0.26 4.49
C GLY A 15 10.08 0.96 5.37
N ARG A 16 8.96 1.59 5.72
CA ARG A 16 8.93 2.75 6.61
C ARG A 16 8.01 2.46 7.79
N VAL A 17 8.43 2.92 8.94
CA VAL A 17 7.71 2.77 10.21
C VAL A 17 7.68 4.10 10.93
N TRP A 18 6.58 4.41 11.58
CA TRP A 18 6.52 5.47 12.55
C TRP A 18 6.97 4.96 13.91
N GLU A 19 8.02 5.53 14.48
CA GLU A 19 8.45 5.28 15.85
C GLU A 19 8.10 6.48 16.73
N PRO A 20 7.28 6.33 17.78
CA PRO A 20 6.68 7.44 18.52
C PRO A 20 7.67 8.48 19.06
N SER A 21 8.88 8.05 19.44
CA SER A 21 9.90 8.92 20.03
C SER A 21 10.82 9.60 19.00
N ILE A 22 10.78 9.15 17.74
CA ILE A 22 11.73 9.55 16.69
C ILE A 22 11.01 10.13 15.47
N GLY A 23 9.87 9.55 15.09
CA GLY A 23 9.15 9.84 13.84
C GLY A 23 9.33 8.77 12.78
N PRO A 24 9.28 9.14 11.48
CA PRO A 24 9.45 8.18 10.39
C PRO A 24 10.87 7.66 10.33
N ILE A 25 11.03 6.35 10.28
CA ILE A 25 12.30 5.65 10.15
C ILE A 25 12.27 4.65 9.00
N LEU A 26 13.43 4.35 8.43
CA LEU A 26 13.63 3.28 7.47
C LEU A 26 13.92 1.97 8.17
N VAL A 27 13.25 0.91 7.74
CA VAL A 27 13.42 -0.41 8.34
C VAL A 27 13.66 -1.49 7.28
N THR A 28 14.34 -2.55 7.69
CA THR A 28 14.46 -3.78 6.91
C THR A 28 14.03 -4.98 7.72
N LEU A 29 13.67 -6.07 7.04
CA LEU A 29 13.31 -7.33 7.67
C LEU A 29 14.52 -8.28 7.64
N ARG A 30 15.01 -8.66 8.83
CA ARG A 30 16.11 -9.63 9.00
C ARG A 30 15.70 -10.72 9.97
N GLN A 31 15.61 -11.96 9.49
CA GLN A 31 15.26 -13.13 10.29
C GLN A 31 13.97 -12.94 11.13
N GLY A 32 12.93 -12.36 10.50
CA GLY A 32 11.64 -12.08 11.15
C GLY A 32 11.66 -10.90 12.15
N LYS A 33 12.75 -10.17 12.23
CA LYS A 33 12.91 -8.96 13.05
C LYS A 33 12.91 -7.71 12.20
N ILE A 34 12.26 -6.69 12.67
CA ILE A 34 12.29 -5.33 12.12
C ILE A 34 13.54 -4.64 12.66
N VAL A 35 14.37 -4.19 11.74
CA VAL A 35 15.65 -3.53 12.03
C VAL A 35 15.60 -2.11 11.46
N ASP A 36 15.72 -1.12 12.33
CA ASP A 36 15.90 0.27 11.94
C ASP A 36 17.30 0.44 11.32
N ILE A 37 17.31 0.89 10.07
CA ILE A 37 18.52 1.14 9.28
C ILE A 37 18.72 2.63 8.98
N THR A 38 17.91 3.49 9.58
CA THR A 38 18.03 4.95 9.41
C THR A 38 19.42 5.42 9.85
N SER A 39 20.05 6.21 9.02
CA SER A 39 21.36 6.80 9.29
C SER A 39 21.44 8.20 8.68
N ARG A 40 22.56 8.89 8.88
CA ARG A 40 22.78 10.20 8.23
C ARG A 40 22.84 10.13 6.71
N GLU A 41 23.20 8.97 6.18
CA GLU A 41 23.35 8.69 4.75
C GLU A 41 22.12 7.98 4.17
N LEU A 42 21.12 7.67 5.03
CA LEU A 42 19.95 6.88 4.70
C LEU A 42 18.77 7.35 5.52
N ILE A 43 18.12 8.41 5.11
CA ILE A 43 17.01 9.02 5.85
C ILE A 43 15.68 8.74 5.17
N THR A 44 15.65 8.67 3.83
CA THR A 44 14.42 8.55 3.04
C THR A 44 14.40 7.31 2.17
N MET A 45 13.21 6.85 1.83
CA MET A 45 13.03 5.75 0.86
C MET A 45 13.51 6.18 -0.53
N CYS A 46 13.41 7.47 -0.85
CA CYS A 46 13.91 8.01 -2.10
C CYS A 46 15.42 7.75 -2.26
N GLU A 47 16.21 8.03 -1.22
CA GLU A 47 17.67 7.78 -1.23
C GLU A 47 18.01 6.29 -1.41
N VAL A 48 17.22 5.40 -0.77
CA VAL A 48 17.40 3.94 -0.96
C VAL A 48 17.20 3.55 -2.40
N LEU A 49 16.12 4.04 -3.04
CA LEU A 49 15.73 3.63 -4.39
C LEU A 49 16.60 4.27 -5.49
N GLU A 50 17.23 5.40 -5.19
CA GLU A 50 18.17 6.10 -6.08
C GLU A 50 19.62 5.60 -5.95
N ALA A 51 19.91 4.70 -5.00
CA ALA A 51 21.22 4.09 -4.87
C ALA A 51 21.53 3.20 -6.08
N ASP A 52 22.81 3.11 -6.49
CA ASP A 52 23.27 2.27 -7.61
C ASP A 52 22.88 0.78 -7.42
N ASP A 53 22.96 0.28 -6.19
CA ASP A 53 22.50 -1.05 -5.80
C ASP A 53 21.71 -0.97 -4.49
N PRO A 54 20.37 -0.74 -4.56
CA PRO A 54 19.52 -0.65 -3.39
C PRO A 54 19.56 -1.88 -2.50
N SER A 55 19.65 -3.07 -3.10
CA SER A 55 19.66 -4.33 -2.36
C SER A 55 20.93 -4.48 -1.52
N SER A 56 22.10 -4.23 -2.11
CA SER A 56 23.37 -4.24 -1.36
C SER A 56 23.38 -3.17 -0.29
N PHE A 57 22.84 -2.00 -0.58
CA PHE A 57 22.77 -0.88 0.36
C PHE A 57 21.98 -1.26 1.61
N VAL A 58 20.75 -1.78 1.43
CA VAL A 58 19.89 -2.23 2.53
C VAL A 58 20.48 -3.40 3.30
N ASN A 59 21.05 -4.40 2.59
CA ASN A 59 21.62 -5.59 3.23
C ASN A 59 22.85 -5.28 4.10
N ASN A 60 23.67 -4.33 3.68
CA ASN A 60 24.89 -3.94 4.39
C ASN A 60 24.65 -2.85 5.45
N ALA A 61 23.49 -2.19 5.45
CA ALA A 61 23.17 -1.16 6.42
C ALA A 61 23.22 -1.71 7.86
N LYS A 62 23.95 -1.01 8.72
CA LYS A 62 23.93 -1.29 10.17
C LYS A 62 22.60 -0.81 10.74
N GLY A 63 22.11 -1.48 11.76
CA GLY A 63 20.84 -1.09 12.37
C GLY A 63 20.61 -1.71 13.74
N ARG A 64 19.58 -1.22 14.43
CA ARG A 64 19.09 -1.75 15.70
C ARG A 64 17.79 -2.50 15.49
N THR A 65 17.64 -3.64 16.15
CA THR A 65 16.36 -4.35 16.17
C THR A 65 15.34 -3.56 17.00
N ILE A 66 14.13 -3.38 16.45
CA ILE A 66 13.03 -2.69 17.13
C ILE A 66 12.08 -3.71 17.76
N CYS A 67 11.50 -4.58 16.92
CA CYS A 67 10.49 -5.57 17.31
C CYS A 67 10.49 -6.75 16.34
N SER A 68 9.61 -7.72 16.53
CA SER A 68 9.33 -8.72 15.50
C SER A 68 8.33 -8.18 14.45
N LEU A 69 8.35 -8.76 13.26
CA LEU A 69 7.36 -8.41 12.21
C LEU A 69 5.92 -8.61 12.71
N LYS A 70 5.65 -9.70 13.45
CA LYS A 70 4.30 -9.99 13.98
C LYS A 70 3.81 -8.94 14.98
N GLU A 71 4.71 -8.44 15.83
CA GLU A 71 4.38 -7.34 16.75
C GLU A 71 4.03 -6.08 15.99
N LEU A 72 4.85 -5.69 15.01
CA LEU A 72 4.59 -4.52 14.20
C LEU A 72 3.29 -4.63 13.40
N GLU A 73 3.01 -5.79 12.79
CA GLU A 73 1.76 -6.04 12.08
C GLU A 73 0.55 -5.86 13.00
N LYS A 74 0.60 -6.42 14.21
CA LYS A 74 -0.48 -6.29 15.20
C LYS A 74 -0.66 -4.83 15.63
N GLU A 75 0.42 -4.17 16.02
CA GLU A 75 0.37 -2.77 16.47
C GLU A 75 -0.11 -1.83 15.37
N SER A 76 0.29 -2.07 14.12
CA SER A 76 -0.16 -1.25 12.97
C SER A 76 -1.66 -1.36 12.72
N LEU A 77 -2.27 -2.54 12.91
CA LEU A 77 -3.72 -2.73 12.79
C LEU A 77 -4.50 -2.01 13.89
N GLU A 78 -3.90 -1.87 15.08
CA GLU A 78 -4.52 -1.24 16.25
C GLU A 78 -4.22 0.26 16.35
N ALA A 79 -3.21 0.74 15.62
CA ALA A 79 -2.73 2.12 15.75
C ALA A 79 -3.64 3.14 15.06
N ASP A 80 -4.27 2.78 13.94
CA ASP A 80 -5.10 3.69 13.13
C ASP A 80 -4.42 5.08 12.92
N SER A 81 -3.11 5.05 12.60
CA SER A 81 -2.25 6.23 12.45
C SER A 81 -2.04 7.06 13.72
N ASP A 82 -2.27 6.51 14.90
CA ASP A 82 -1.98 7.16 16.19
C ASP A 82 -0.47 7.39 16.34
N PRO A 83 0.01 8.64 16.43
CA PRO A 83 1.44 8.94 16.53
C PRO A 83 2.08 8.50 17.85
N SER A 84 1.30 8.09 18.84
CA SER A 84 1.82 7.52 20.09
C SER A 84 2.17 6.03 19.99
N LYS A 85 1.85 5.38 18.85
CA LYS A 85 2.04 3.96 18.61
C LYS A 85 2.98 3.68 17.45
N LEU A 86 3.72 2.58 17.57
CA LEU A 86 4.54 2.05 16.48
C LEU A 86 3.63 1.51 15.37
N HIS A 87 3.80 1.95 14.12
CA HIS A 87 3.00 1.46 13.00
C HIS A 87 3.71 1.60 11.65
N PHE A 88 3.27 0.82 10.67
CA PHE A 88 3.73 0.95 9.30
C PHE A 88 3.30 2.29 8.68
N LEU A 89 4.20 2.87 7.92
CA LEU A 89 3.92 3.98 7.02
C LEU A 89 3.83 3.51 5.56
N ALA A 90 3.30 4.35 4.70
CA ALA A 90 3.40 4.13 3.26
C ALA A 90 4.86 3.93 2.86
N PRO A 91 5.17 2.99 1.95
CA PRO A 91 6.54 2.69 1.57
C PRO A 91 7.24 3.81 0.79
N ASN A 92 6.47 4.74 0.24
CA ASN A 92 6.97 5.92 -0.46
C ASN A 92 6.97 7.15 0.44
N ASP A 93 7.91 8.08 0.21
CA ASP A 93 7.98 9.37 0.90
C ASP A 93 8.10 10.54 -0.09
N LEU A 94 9.27 10.81 -0.63
CA LEU A 94 9.53 11.95 -1.49
C LEU A 94 9.45 11.63 -2.99
N GLN A 95 9.21 10.38 -3.35
CA GLN A 95 9.10 9.96 -4.76
C GLN A 95 7.83 10.53 -5.39
N SER A 96 7.93 10.84 -6.67
CA SER A 96 6.75 11.13 -7.49
C SER A 96 5.87 9.89 -7.62
N VAL A 97 4.61 10.01 -7.24
CA VAL A 97 3.62 8.93 -7.37
C VAL A 97 2.83 9.14 -8.66
N LYS A 98 2.90 8.18 -9.57
CA LYS A 98 2.12 8.17 -10.79
C LYS A 98 1.05 7.08 -10.70
N ALA A 99 -0.20 7.48 -10.62
CA ALA A 99 -1.32 6.57 -10.71
C ALA A 99 -1.64 6.26 -12.18
N ALA A 100 -1.76 4.99 -12.51
CA ALA A 100 -2.20 4.54 -13.82
C ALA A 100 -3.61 3.96 -13.72
N GLY A 101 -4.51 4.46 -14.56
CA GLY A 101 -5.83 3.97 -14.90
C GLY A 101 -6.68 3.22 -13.87
N VAL A 102 -7.97 3.21 -14.07
CA VAL A 102 -8.89 2.41 -13.27
C VAL A 102 -9.00 1.01 -13.89
N THR A 103 -8.54 0.00 -13.17
CA THR A 103 -8.58 -1.40 -13.63
C THR A 103 -9.82 -2.16 -13.16
N PHE A 104 -10.62 -1.59 -12.25
CA PHE A 104 -11.81 -2.23 -11.72
C PHE A 104 -13.07 -1.71 -12.40
N ALA A 105 -13.81 -2.58 -13.05
CA ALA A 105 -15.06 -2.25 -13.74
C ALA A 105 -16.05 -1.49 -12.83
N LYS A 106 -16.16 -1.88 -11.56
CA LYS A 106 -17.02 -1.20 -10.59
C LYS A 106 -16.63 0.26 -10.37
N SER A 107 -15.32 0.55 -10.24
CA SER A 107 -14.84 1.92 -10.05
C SER A 107 -15.01 2.77 -11.33
N MET A 108 -14.91 2.16 -12.50
CA MET A 108 -15.16 2.82 -13.76
C MET A 108 -16.64 3.19 -13.92
N VAL A 109 -17.55 2.29 -13.55
CA VAL A 109 -18.99 2.53 -13.56
C VAL A 109 -19.35 3.68 -12.62
N GLU A 110 -18.82 3.72 -11.40
CA GLU A 110 -19.08 4.82 -10.45
C GLU A 110 -18.59 6.17 -11.00
N ARG A 111 -17.41 6.23 -11.63
CA ARG A 111 -16.93 7.47 -12.27
C ARG A 111 -17.84 7.96 -13.38
N VAL A 112 -18.32 7.06 -14.24
CA VAL A 112 -19.28 7.41 -15.30
C VAL A 112 -20.59 7.92 -14.71
N ILE A 113 -21.04 7.37 -13.59
CA ILE A 113 -22.23 7.83 -12.88
C ILE A 113 -22.01 9.24 -12.34
N GLU A 114 -20.90 9.50 -11.66
CA GLU A 114 -20.56 10.81 -11.11
C GLU A 114 -20.44 11.88 -12.19
N GLU A 115 -19.75 11.57 -13.30
CA GLU A 115 -19.58 12.46 -14.44
C GLU A 115 -20.92 12.83 -15.06
N ARG A 116 -21.81 11.85 -15.28
CA ARG A 116 -23.13 12.09 -15.86
C ARG A 116 -24.11 12.80 -14.91
N ALA A 117 -23.94 12.59 -13.62
CA ALA A 117 -24.76 13.26 -12.59
C ALA A 117 -24.37 14.73 -12.40
N GLY A 118 -23.18 15.16 -12.84
CA GLY A 118 -22.72 16.54 -12.74
C GLY A 118 -22.71 17.08 -11.31
N GLY A 119 -22.50 16.20 -10.31
CA GLY A 119 -22.49 16.55 -8.88
C GLY A 119 -23.87 16.52 -8.22
N ASP A 120 -24.96 16.15 -8.94
CA ASP A 120 -26.29 15.97 -8.35
C ASP A 120 -26.46 14.57 -7.73
N PRO A 121 -26.61 14.42 -6.39
CA PRO A 121 -26.77 13.14 -5.74
C PRO A 121 -28.03 12.36 -6.16
N ASN A 122 -29.13 13.07 -6.50
CA ASN A 122 -30.39 12.45 -6.92
C ASN A 122 -30.27 11.88 -8.33
N ALA A 123 -29.64 12.63 -9.24
CA ALA A 123 -29.33 12.15 -10.57
C ALA A 123 -28.36 10.95 -10.54
N ALA A 124 -27.35 10.98 -9.67
CA ALA A 124 -26.43 9.85 -9.45
C ALA A 124 -27.18 8.59 -8.99
N ALA A 125 -28.12 8.72 -8.05
CA ALA A 125 -28.89 7.60 -7.55
C ALA A 125 -29.78 6.97 -8.63
N GLN A 126 -30.43 7.79 -9.47
CA GLN A 126 -31.26 7.31 -10.58
C GLN A 126 -30.41 6.59 -11.65
N ILE A 127 -29.26 7.17 -12.02
CA ILE A 127 -28.33 6.57 -12.98
C ILE A 127 -27.81 5.24 -12.43
N ARG A 128 -27.43 5.17 -11.14
CA ARG A 128 -26.95 3.95 -10.49
C ARG A 128 -27.99 2.84 -10.48
N ALA A 129 -29.25 3.16 -10.17
CA ALA A 129 -30.35 2.21 -10.22
C ALA A 129 -30.57 1.66 -11.64
N ARG A 130 -30.50 2.52 -12.66
CA ARG A 130 -30.65 2.14 -14.07
C ARG A 130 -29.48 1.28 -14.57
N ILE A 131 -28.25 1.61 -14.21
CA ILE A 131 -27.07 0.84 -14.57
C ILE A 131 -27.07 -0.49 -13.83
N GLY A 132 -27.42 -0.51 -12.53
CA GLY A 132 -27.52 -1.72 -11.72
C GLY A 132 -28.50 -2.76 -12.29
N SER A 133 -29.62 -2.32 -12.85
CA SER A 133 -30.57 -3.21 -13.51
C SER A 133 -30.06 -3.77 -14.86
N LEU A 134 -29.16 -3.06 -15.53
CA LEU A 134 -28.62 -3.47 -16.84
C LEU A 134 -27.32 -4.29 -16.74
N ILE A 135 -26.51 -4.05 -15.73
CA ILE A 135 -25.14 -4.58 -15.62
C ILE A 135 -24.95 -5.50 -14.40
N GLY A 136 -25.81 -5.43 -13.41
CA GLY A 136 -25.60 -6.04 -12.08
C GLY A 136 -25.31 -7.55 -12.08
N GLU A 137 -25.91 -8.33 -12.98
CA GLU A 137 -25.62 -9.75 -13.13
C GLU A 137 -24.54 -10.03 -14.21
N SER A 138 -24.36 -9.13 -15.16
CA SER A 138 -23.49 -9.32 -16.33
C SER A 138 -22.01 -9.25 -15.96
N LEU A 139 -21.59 -8.30 -15.11
CA LEU A 139 -20.16 -8.14 -14.75
C LEU A 139 -19.62 -9.26 -13.88
N SER A 140 -20.48 -9.89 -13.07
CA SER A 140 -20.09 -11.02 -12.22
C SER A 140 -19.83 -12.31 -13.02
N ASN A 141 -20.38 -12.38 -14.23
CA ASN A 141 -20.34 -13.57 -15.08
C ASN A 141 -19.36 -13.44 -16.27
N ILE A 142 -18.69 -12.28 -16.41
CA ILE A 142 -17.69 -12.11 -17.47
C ILE A 142 -16.39 -12.84 -17.09
N ILE A 143 -16.02 -13.80 -17.92
CA ILE A 143 -14.73 -14.49 -17.79
C ILE A 143 -13.65 -13.61 -18.43
N PRO A 144 -12.62 -13.18 -17.69
CA PRO A 144 -11.53 -12.38 -18.23
C PRO A 144 -10.89 -13.06 -19.46
N GLY A 145 -10.71 -12.31 -20.56
CA GLY A 145 -10.17 -12.84 -21.81
C GLY A 145 -11.18 -13.55 -22.71
N SER A 146 -12.47 -13.59 -22.36
CA SER A 146 -13.54 -14.07 -23.25
C SER A 146 -13.90 -13.02 -24.31
N LYS A 147 -14.64 -13.43 -25.36
CA LYS A 147 -15.16 -12.49 -26.40
C LYS A 147 -16.15 -11.44 -25.85
N GLN A 148 -16.60 -11.61 -24.60
CA GLN A 148 -17.52 -10.69 -23.90
C GLN A 148 -16.78 -9.74 -22.95
N SER A 149 -15.49 -9.94 -22.76
CA SER A 149 -14.59 -9.11 -21.97
C SER A 149 -13.98 -8.01 -22.84
#